data_79bdb2834b23640a351c80b56ac52bc3
#
_entry.id   79bdb2834b23640a351c80b56ac52bc3
#
_cell.length_a   1.000
_cell.length_b   1.000
_cell.length_c   1.000
_cell.angle_alpha   90.00
_cell.angle_beta   90.00
_cell.angle_gamma   90.00
#
_symmetry.space_group_name_H-M   'P 1'
#
loop_
_entity.id
_entity.type
_entity.pdbx_description
1 polymer ?
#
loop_
_entity_poly.entity_id
_entity_poly.type
_entity_poly.pdbx_seq_one_letter_code
_entity_poly.pdbx_strand_id
1 'polypeptide(L)'
;MPPEKQKRIAQETLEIYAPLAHRLGMGQLKWELEDLSFRYLHPEAFASLSARIQATQEARERLIQKAIHLLQETLARDELLQSQLQGFEVTGRPKHLYSIWKKMEREGKTLEQIYDLLAVRVILDPKPAPTRESQALREKQVCYHVLGLVHALWQPIPGRVKDYIAVPKPNGYQSLHTTVIALEGLPLEAQIRTRELHRVAGYGIAAFAVLQVAEPV
;
A
#
# COMPACT_ATOMS: atom_id res chain seq x y z
N MET A 1 -14.24 29.81 7.57
CA MET A 1 -13.24 29.84 8.68
C MET A 1 -12.06 30.72 8.24
N PRO A 2 -11.52 31.61 9.11
CA PRO A 2 -10.38 32.47 8.78
C PRO A 2 -9.14 31.64 8.36
N PRO A 3 -8.32 32.14 7.39
CA PRO A 3 -7.16 31.39 6.88
C PRO A 3 -6.15 30.99 7.94
N GLU A 4 -5.87 31.86 8.90
CA GLU A 4 -4.94 31.59 10.01
C GLU A 4 -5.43 30.44 10.89
N LYS A 5 -6.73 30.35 11.14
CA LYS A 5 -7.32 29.25 11.90
C LYS A 5 -7.26 27.94 11.10
N GLN A 6 -7.44 27.98 9.77
CA GLN A 6 -7.30 26.81 8.91
C GLN A 6 -5.88 26.24 8.96
N LYS A 7 -4.85 27.10 8.80
CA LYS A 7 -3.44 26.70 8.86
C LYS A 7 -3.09 26.10 10.23
N ARG A 8 -3.52 26.73 11.32
CA ARG A 8 -3.27 26.20 12.68
C ARG A 8 -3.87 24.82 12.86
N ILE A 9 -5.11 24.60 12.43
CA ILE A 9 -5.75 23.28 12.53
C ILE A 9 -5.03 22.26 11.64
N ALA A 10 -4.64 22.63 10.43
CA ALA A 10 -3.90 21.76 9.52
C ALA A 10 -2.53 21.36 10.10
N GLN A 11 -1.82 22.30 10.75
CA GLN A 11 -0.54 22.04 11.41
C GLN A 11 -0.73 21.07 12.58
N GLU A 12 -1.71 21.32 13.45
CA GLU A 12 -2.04 20.45 14.57
C GLU A 12 -2.43 19.05 14.08
N THR A 13 -3.19 18.98 12.99
CA THR A 13 -3.58 17.71 12.37
C THR A 13 -2.37 16.92 11.88
N LEU A 14 -1.43 17.58 11.23
CA LEU A 14 -0.23 16.95 10.69
C LEU A 14 0.76 16.51 11.78
N GLU A 15 0.87 17.28 12.87
CA GLU A 15 1.82 17.02 13.95
C GLU A 15 1.29 16.07 15.03
N ILE A 16 -0.01 16.01 15.24
CA ILE A 16 -0.63 15.26 16.32
C ILE A 16 -1.53 14.14 15.80
N TYR A 17 -2.58 14.48 15.04
CA TYR A 17 -3.62 13.50 14.68
C TYR A 17 -3.17 12.50 13.61
N ALA A 18 -2.42 12.90 12.60
CA ALA A 18 -1.89 11.97 11.60
C ALA A 18 -0.85 11.00 12.19
N PRO A 19 0.12 11.41 13.04
CA PRO A 19 0.98 10.50 13.78
C PRO A 19 0.22 9.57 14.75
N LEU A 20 -0.84 10.07 15.39
CA LEU A 20 -1.67 9.25 16.28
C LEU A 20 -2.40 8.17 15.48
N ALA A 21 -3.04 8.53 14.37
CA ALA A 21 -3.67 7.58 13.45
C ALA A 21 -2.65 6.52 12.95
N HIS A 22 -1.42 6.95 12.65
CA HIS A 22 -0.35 6.03 12.27
C HIS A 22 0.02 5.04 13.38
N ARG A 23 0.12 5.50 14.62
CA ARG A 23 0.44 4.63 15.78
C ARG A 23 -0.69 3.63 16.06
N LEU A 24 -1.93 4.05 15.85
CA LEU A 24 -3.10 3.17 15.98
C LEU A 24 -3.30 2.24 14.78
N GLY A 25 -2.43 2.32 13.75
CA GLY A 25 -2.52 1.50 12.54
C GLY A 25 -3.62 1.92 11.56
N MET A 26 -4.30 3.06 11.79
CA MET A 26 -5.39 3.58 10.96
C MET A 26 -4.83 4.25 9.69
N GLY A 27 -4.32 3.43 8.77
CA GLY A 27 -3.56 3.89 7.60
C GLY A 27 -4.36 4.80 6.69
N GLN A 28 -5.63 4.50 6.43
CA GLN A 28 -6.49 5.31 5.56
C GLN A 28 -6.71 6.70 6.16
N LEU A 29 -7.12 6.77 7.43
CA LEU A 29 -7.35 8.03 8.13
C LEU A 29 -6.07 8.89 8.17
N LYS A 30 -4.91 8.27 8.44
CA LYS A 30 -3.63 8.96 8.40
C LYS A 30 -3.41 9.68 7.07
N TRP A 31 -3.61 8.99 5.95
CA TRP A 31 -3.36 9.56 4.63
C TRP A 31 -4.32 10.67 4.27
N GLU A 32 -5.59 10.54 4.62
CA GLU A 32 -6.60 11.60 4.44
C GLU A 32 -6.23 12.86 5.24
N LEU A 33 -5.82 12.68 6.50
CA LEU A 33 -5.38 13.79 7.36
C LEU A 33 -4.12 14.48 6.80
N GLU A 34 -3.14 13.70 6.32
CA GLU A 34 -1.92 14.22 5.71
C GLU A 34 -2.20 15.02 4.43
N ASP A 35 -3.01 14.48 3.49
CA ASP A 35 -3.32 15.15 2.22
C ASP A 35 -4.17 16.42 2.43
N LEU A 36 -5.15 16.39 3.34
CA LEU A 36 -5.92 17.57 3.71
C LEU A 36 -5.02 18.66 4.33
N SER A 37 -4.16 18.28 5.27
CA SER A 37 -3.23 19.24 5.91
C SER A 37 -2.27 19.84 4.89
N PHE A 38 -1.74 19.04 3.99
CA PHE A 38 -0.85 19.50 2.91
C PHE A 38 -1.49 20.57 2.03
N ARG A 39 -2.76 20.40 1.67
CA ARG A 39 -3.51 21.36 0.87
C ARG A 39 -3.61 22.74 1.52
N TYR A 40 -3.74 22.81 2.85
CA TYR A 40 -3.86 24.07 3.58
C TYR A 40 -2.53 24.69 3.98
N LEU A 41 -1.52 23.86 4.26
CA LEU A 41 -0.20 24.34 4.70
C LEU A 41 0.68 24.77 3.52
N HIS A 42 0.61 24.04 2.40
CA HIS A 42 1.44 24.26 1.22
C HIS A 42 0.58 24.28 -0.06
N PRO A 43 -0.35 25.27 -0.21
CA PRO A 43 -1.34 25.27 -1.30
C PRO A 43 -0.73 25.31 -2.69
N GLU A 44 0.38 26.06 -2.88
CA GLU A 44 1.08 26.15 -4.17
C GLU A 44 1.76 24.82 -4.54
N ALA A 45 2.46 24.20 -3.58
CA ALA A 45 3.10 22.91 -3.78
C ALA A 45 2.05 21.82 -4.04
N PHE A 46 0.93 21.83 -3.31
CA PHE A 46 -0.20 20.94 -3.53
C PHE A 46 -0.78 21.09 -4.94
N ALA A 47 -1.08 22.31 -5.37
CA ALA A 47 -1.65 22.60 -6.68
C ALA A 47 -0.71 22.19 -7.82
N SER A 48 0.58 22.57 -7.72
CA SER A 48 1.61 22.21 -8.70
C SER A 48 1.78 20.69 -8.81
N LEU A 49 1.92 19.99 -7.69
CA LEU A 49 2.09 18.54 -7.68
C LEU A 49 0.83 17.81 -8.18
N SER A 50 -0.36 18.28 -7.78
CA SER A 50 -1.63 17.73 -8.24
C SER A 50 -1.77 17.86 -9.76
N ALA A 51 -1.49 19.04 -10.33
CA ALA A 51 -1.55 19.25 -11.78
C ALA A 51 -0.57 18.37 -12.56
N ARG A 52 0.68 18.22 -12.09
CA ARG A 52 1.69 17.34 -12.71
C ARG A 52 1.29 15.87 -12.65
N ILE A 53 0.72 15.42 -11.54
CA ILE A 53 0.22 14.06 -11.40
C ILE A 53 -0.97 13.82 -12.32
N GLN A 54 -1.89 14.79 -12.43
CA GLN A 54 -3.05 14.72 -13.30
C GLN A 54 -2.66 14.68 -14.79
N ALA A 55 -1.68 15.47 -15.20
CA ALA A 55 -1.20 15.51 -16.58
C ALA A 55 -0.66 14.16 -17.09
N THR A 56 -0.19 13.28 -16.20
CA THR A 56 0.31 11.94 -16.53
C THR A 56 -0.65 10.82 -16.12
N GLN A 57 -1.84 11.15 -15.63
CA GLN A 57 -2.77 10.19 -15.03
C GLN A 57 -3.21 9.11 -16.01
N GLU A 58 -3.62 9.46 -17.22
CA GLU A 58 -4.11 8.48 -18.21
C GLU A 58 -3.02 7.49 -18.64
N ALA A 59 -1.79 7.97 -18.86
CA ALA A 59 -0.68 7.10 -19.23
C ALA A 59 -0.34 6.13 -18.09
N ARG A 60 -0.30 6.62 -16.85
CA ARG A 60 -0.05 5.79 -15.67
C ARG A 60 -1.16 4.79 -15.43
N GLU A 61 -2.41 5.20 -15.56
CA GLU A 61 -3.57 4.31 -15.40
C GLU A 61 -3.52 3.16 -16.40
N ARG A 62 -3.23 3.44 -17.68
CA ARG A 62 -3.05 2.39 -18.70
C ARG A 62 -1.95 1.39 -18.33
N LEU A 63 -0.81 1.85 -17.80
CA LEU A 63 0.28 0.98 -17.38
C LEU A 63 -0.10 0.15 -16.15
N ILE A 64 -0.79 0.76 -15.17
CA ILE A 64 -1.29 0.06 -13.99
C ILE A 64 -2.29 -1.03 -14.39
N GLN A 65 -3.24 -0.73 -15.28
CA GLN A 65 -4.22 -1.72 -15.74
C GLN A 65 -3.56 -2.89 -16.50
N LYS A 66 -2.57 -2.61 -17.35
CA LYS A 66 -1.78 -3.67 -17.99
C LYS A 66 -1.02 -4.53 -16.96
N ALA A 67 -0.42 -3.91 -15.96
CA ALA A 67 0.29 -4.64 -14.91
C ALA A 67 -0.66 -5.50 -14.06
N ILE A 68 -1.84 -4.96 -13.73
CA ILE A 68 -2.90 -5.71 -13.03
C ILE A 68 -3.30 -6.94 -13.83
N HIS A 69 -3.58 -6.77 -15.13
CA HIS A 69 -3.99 -7.87 -16.00
C HIS A 69 -2.94 -8.98 -16.07
N LEU A 70 -1.67 -8.62 -16.31
CA LEU A 70 -0.58 -9.59 -16.34
C LEU A 70 -0.39 -10.33 -15.00
N LEU A 71 -0.49 -9.63 -13.88
CA LEU A 71 -0.46 -10.26 -12.56
C LEU A 71 -1.63 -11.20 -12.35
N GLN A 72 -2.85 -10.77 -12.69
CA GLN A 72 -4.05 -11.61 -12.56
C GLN A 72 -3.92 -12.89 -13.38
N GLU A 73 -3.46 -12.80 -14.62
CA GLU A 73 -3.22 -13.98 -15.46
C GLU A 73 -2.14 -14.90 -14.89
N THR A 74 -1.02 -14.33 -14.40
CA THR A 74 0.08 -15.09 -13.82
C THR A 74 -0.37 -15.84 -12.57
N LEU A 75 -1.08 -15.15 -11.67
CA LEU A 75 -1.58 -15.76 -10.43
C LEU A 75 -2.67 -16.81 -10.70
N ALA A 76 -3.55 -16.57 -11.68
CA ALA A 76 -4.63 -17.49 -12.04
C ALA A 76 -4.13 -18.79 -12.68
N ARG A 77 -2.99 -18.75 -13.38
CA ARG A 77 -2.39 -19.92 -14.04
C ARG A 77 -1.52 -20.78 -13.10
N ASP A 78 -1.16 -20.29 -11.93
CA ASP A 78 -0.32 -21.04 -10.99
C ASP A 78 -1.20 -22.03 -10.18
N GLU A 79 -1.15 -23.31 -10.53
CA GLU A 79 -1.96 -24.36 -9.93
C GLU A 79 -1.68 -24.54 -8.42
N LEU A 80 -0.42 -24.41 -8.01
CA LEU A 80 -0.05 -24.53 -6.61
C LEU A 80 -0.69 -23.41 -5.78
N LEU A 81 -0.62 -22.17 -6.28
CA LEU A 81 -1.26 -21.02 -5.62
C LEU A 81 -2.78 -21.20 -5.57
N GLN A 82 -3.42 -21.58 -6.68
CA GLN A 82 -4.86 -21.80 -6.77
C GLN A 82 -5.35 -22.91 -5.83
N SER A 83 -4.53 -23.94 -5.60
CA SER A 83 -4.85 -24.98 -4.65
C SER A 83 -4.97 -24.48 -3.21
N GLN A 84 -4.29 -23.38 -2.86
CA GLN A 84 -4.19 -22.80 -1.52
C GLN A 84 -5.10 -21.59 -1.28
N LEU A 85 -5.63 -20.97 -2.34
CA LEU A 85 -6.47 -19.78 -2.25
C LEU A 85 -7.96 -20.09 -2.47
N GLN A 86 -8.82 -19.32 -1.79
CA GLN A 86 -10.24 -19.17 -2.13
C GLN A 86 -10.42 -18.13 -3.24
N GLY A 87 -9.53 -17.14 -3.29
CA GLY A 87 -9.52 -16.06 -4.26
C GLY A 87 -8.36 -15.10 -4.03
N PHE A 88 -8.24 -14.16 -4.94
CA PHE A 88 -7.29 -13.05 -4.82
C PHE A 88 -7.84 -11.82 -5.56
N GLU A 89 -7.31 -10.66 -5.19
CA GLU A 89 -7.63 -9.38 -5.79
C GLU A 89 -6.33 -8.64 -6.13
N VAL A 90 -6.26 -8.07 -7.33
CA VAL A 90 -5.15 -7.20 -7.74
C VAL A 90 -5.71 -5.84 -8.09
N THR A 91 -5.27 -4.81 -7.39
CA THR A 91 -5.74 -3.43 -7.58
C THR A 91 -4.59 -2.45 -7.74
N GLY A 92 -4.84 -1.35 -8.45
CA GLY A 92 -3.96 -0.20 -8.43
C GLY A 92 -3.96 0.44 -7.04
N ARG A 93 -2.80 0.87 -6.58
CA ARG A 93 -2.67 1.60 -5.33
C ARG A 93 -2.50 3.08 -5.61
N PRO A 94 -3.48 3.92 -5.28
CA PRO A 94 -3.32 5.36 -5.36
C PRO A 94 -2.22 5.82 -4.39
N LYS A 95 -1.41 6.77 -4.82
CA LYS A 95 -0.38 7.35 -3.99
C LYS A 95 -0.80 8.73 -3.51
N HIS A 96 -0.69 8.94 -2.21
CA HIS A 96 -1.10 10.17 -1.55
C HIS A 96 -0.11 11.30 -1.84
N LEU A 97 -0.63 12.49 -2.15
CA LEU A 97 0.14 13.65 -2.58
C LEU A 97 1.17 14.08 -1.54
N TYR A 98 0.76 14.13 -0.27
CA TYR A 98 1.67 14.46 0.81
C TYR A 98 2.86 13.50 0.91
N SER A 99 2.61 12.20 0.75
CA SER A 99 3.67 11.18 0.79
C SER A 99 4.67 11.33 -0.35
N ILE A 100 4.21 11.73 -1.54
CA ILE A 100 5.06 12.03 -2.70
C ILE A 100 5.89 13.28 -2.42
N TRP A 101 5.23 14.38 -2.03
CA TRP A 101 5.88 15.65 -1.74
C TRP A 101 6.95 15.52 -0.65
N LYS A 102 6.61 14.90 0.47
CA LYS A 102 7.55 14.66 1.58
C LYS A 102 8.76 13.84 1.16
N LYS A 103 8.58 12.90 0.23
CA LYS A 103 9.67 12.10 -0.32
C LYS A 103 10.57 12.93 -1.24
N MET A 104 9.96 13.78 -2.09
CA MET A 104 10.71 14.72 -2.95
C MET A 104 11.58 15.65 -2.09
N GLU A 105 11.00 16.28 -1.08
CA GLU A 105 11.70 17.19 -0.15
C GLU A 105 12.85 16.47 0.59
N ARG A 106 12.58 15.30 1.15
CA ARG A 106 13.56 14.55 1.94
C ARG A 106 14.74 14.03 1.11
N GLU A 107 14.47 13.60 -0.13
CA GLU A 107 15.46 12.95 -0.99
C GLU A 107 16.04 13.92 -2.04
N GLY A 108 15.57 15.16 -2.11
CA GLY A 108 15.99 16.14 -3.11
C GLY A 108 15.67 15.69 -4.55
N LYS A 109 14.61 14.89 -4.73
CA LYS A 109 14.25 14.27 -6.01
C LYS A 109 13.12 15.01 -6.72
N THR A 110 13.14 14.99 -8.04
CA THR A 110 12.00 15.41 -8.84
C THR A 110 10.92 14.33 -8.87
N LEU A 111 9.71 14.68 -9.34
CA LEU A 111 8.61 13.73 -9.44
C LEU A 111 8.96 12.54 -10.34
N GLU A 112 9.69 12.78 -11.42
CA GLU A 112 10.11 11.75 -12.39
C GLU A 112 11.13 10.76 -11.80
N GLN A 113 11.85 11.17 -10.77
CA GLN A 113 12.81 10.34 -10.04
C GLN A 113 12.19 9.54 -8.90
N ILE A 114 10.87 9.70 -8.67
CA ILE A 114 10.12 8.92 -7.68
C ILE A 114 9.69 7.58 -8.30
N TYR A 115 10.46 6.52 -8.02
CA TYR A 115 10.28 5.17 -8.60
C TYR A 115 8.96 4.45 -8.23
N ASP A 116 8.19 4.95 -7.29
CA ASP A 116 7.03 4.28 -6.75
C ASP A 116 5.69 4.98 -7.10
N LEU A 117 5.66 5.68 -8.23
CA LEU A 117 4.43 6.30 -8.76
C LEU A 117 3.46 5.28 -9.34
N LEU A 118 3.98 4.18 -9.88
CA LEU A 118 3.18 3.02 -10.28
C LEU A 118 3.19 2.02 -9.13
N ALA A 119 2.03 1.68 -8.62
CA ALA A 119 1.93 0.72 -7.55
C ALA A 119 0.68 -0.15 -7.69
N VAL A 120 0.85 -1.45 -7.41
CA VAL A 120 -0.24 -2.43 -7.34
C VAL A 120 -0.28 -3.07 -5.96
N ARG A 121 -1.45 -3.55 -5.62
CA ARG A 121 -1.69 -4.31 -4.40
C ARG A 121 -2.30 -5.65 -4.75
N VAL A 122 -1.71 -6.71 -4.23
CA VAL A 122 -2.22 -8.08 -4.30
C VAL A 122 -2.75 -8.45 -2.92
N ILE A 123 -4.04 -8.77 -2.86
CA ILE A 123 -4.75 -9.22 -1.66
C ILE A 123 -5.12 -10.67 -1.87
N LEU A 124 -4.68 -11.54 -0.97
CA LEU A 124 -4.85 -13.00 -1.05
C LEU A 124 -5.87 -13.45 -0.02
N ASP A 125 -6.75 -14.37 -0.42
CA ASP A 125 -7.69 -15.07 0.45
C ASP A 125 -7.28 -16.53 0.58
N PRO A 126 -6.43 -16.91 1.57
CA PRO A 126 -6.03 -18.29 1.78
C PRO A 126 -7.21 -19.15 2.20
N LYS A 127 -7.25 -20.39 1.70
CA LYS A 127 -8.20 -21.41 2.21
C LYS A 127 -8.00 -21.63 3.71
N PRO A 128 -9.07 -21.91 4.46
CA PRO A 128 -8.96 -22.22 5.88
C PRO A 128 -8.01 -23.40 6.15
N ALA A 129 -7.25 -23.30 7.23
CA ALA A 129 -6.41 -24.37 7.73
C ALA A 129 -6.97 -24.93 9.05
N PRO A 130 -6.66 -26.19 9.41
CA PRO A 130 -7.27 -26.85 10.57
C PRO A 130 -6.96 -26.19 11.92
N THR A 131 -5.81 -25.54 12.04
CA THR A 131 -5.39 -24.88 13.28
C THR A 131 -4.96 -23.43 13.01
N ARG A 132 -4.97 -22.61 14.05
CA ARG A 132 -4.50 -21.21 13.96
C ARG A 132 -3.04 -21.13 13.52
N GLU A 133 -2.20 -22.05 13.98
CA GLU A 133 -0.78 -22.10 13.61
C GLU A 133 -0.59 -22.43 12.13
N SER A 134 -1.30 -23.46 11.63
CA SER A 134 -1.26 -23.85 10.22
C SER A 134 -1.87 -22.76 9.32
N GLN A 135 -2.87 -22.02 9.81
CA GLN A 135 -3.42 -20.86 9.11
C GLN A 135 -2.37 -19.74 8.97
N ALA A 136 -1.71 -19.35 10.06
CA ALA A 136 -0.65 -18.34 10.05
C ALA A 136 0.54 -18.72 9.14
N LEU A 137 0.89 -20.01 9.12
CA LEU A 137 1.92 -20.52 8.22
C LEU A 137 1.48 -20.42 6.75
N ARG A 138 0.26 -20.86 6.44
CA ARG A 138 -0.31 -20.79 5.08
C ARG A 138 -0.36 -19.35 4.57
N GLU A 139 -0.80 -18.41 5.40
CA GLU A 139 -0.85 -16.99 5.06
C GLU A 139 0.53 -16.43 4.67
N LYS A 140 1.58 -16.81 5.39
CA LYS A 140 2.95 -16.45 5.04
C LYS A 140 3.38 -17.11 3.72
N GLN A 141 3.16 -18.41 3.59
CA GLN A 141 3.57 -19.18 2.42
C GLN A 141 2.98 -18.62 1.13
N VAL A 142 1.67 -18.32 1.09
CA VAL A 142 1.04 -17.77 -0.11
C VAL A 142 1.58 -16.39 -0.47
N CYS A 143 1.91 -15.55 0.53
CA CYS A 143 2.53 -14.24 0.27
C CYS A 143 3.94 -14.38 -0.35
N TYR A 144 4.78 -15.27 0.18
CA TYR A 144 6.10 -15.52 -0.38
C TYR A 144 6.06 -16.21 -1.75
N HIS A 145 5.08 -17.11 -1.96
CA HIS A 145 4.87 -17.71 -3.28
C HIS A 145 4.56 -16.64 -4.33
N VAL A 146 3.61 -15.74 -4.03
CA VAL A 146 3.28 -14.61 -4.92
C VAL A 146 4.45 -13.66 -5.13
N LEU A 147 5.29 -13.41 -4.12
CA LEU A 147 6.53 -12.65 -4.31
C LEU A 147 7.45 -13.31 -5.35
N GLY A 148 7.59 -14.63 -5.30
CA GLY A 148 8.34 -15.40 -6.30
C GLY A 148 7.75 -15.25 -7.70
N LEU A 149 6.43 -15.33 -7.87
CA LEU A 149 5.76 -15.15 -9.15
C LEU A 149 5.94 -13.73 -9.71
N VAL A 150 5.86 -12.69 -8.85
CA VAL A 150 6.14 -11.30 -9.25
C VAL A 150 7.59 -11.14 -9.74
N HIS A 151 8.56 -11.78 -9.08
CA HIS A 151 9.96 -11.74 -9.48
C HIS A 151 10.27 -12.62 -10.69
N ALA A 152 9.48 -13.65 -10.95
CA ALA A 152 9.56 -14.41 -12.19
C ALA A 152 8.99 -13.62 -13.39
N LEU A 153 7.97 -12.80 -13.16
CA LEU A 153 7.36 -11.96 -14.18
C LEU A 153 8.20 -10.72 -14.51
N TRP A 154 8.82 -10.10 -13.48
CA TRP A 154 9.60 -8.87 -13.62
C TRP A 154 10.85 -8.86 -12.75
N GLN A 155 11.90 -8.23 -13.24
CA GLN A 155 13.18 -8.16 -12.54
C GLN A 155 13.10 -7.25 -11.30
N PRO A 156 13.39 -7.73 -10.08
CA PRO A 156 13.40 -6.91 -8.89
C PRO A 156 14.59 -5.93 -8.88
N ILE A 157 14.35 -4.73 -8.33
CA ILE A 157 15.42 -3.76 -8.09
C ILE A 157 16.16 -4.16 -6.81
N PRO A 158 17.48 -4.34 -6.83
CA PRO A 158 18.27 -4.70 -5.65
C PRO A 158 18.04 -3.74 -4.47
N GLY A 159 17.92 -4.29 -3.26
CA GLY A 159 17.68 -3.50 -2.04
C GLY A 159 16.28 -2.89 -1.90
N ARG A 160 15.35 -3.21 -2.80
CA ARG A 160 13.98 -2.68 -2.78
C ARG A 160 12.93 -3.69 -2.34
N VAL A 161 13.34 -4.81 -1.78
CA VAL A 161 12.44 -5.76 -1.11
C VAL A 161 12.37 -5.41 0.37
N LYS A 162 11.14 -5.26 0.89
CA LYS A 162 10.87 -5.02 2.32
C LYS A 162 9.93 -6.08 2.83
N ASP A 163 10.38 -6.86 3.78
CA ASP A 163 9.63 -7.95 4.38
C ASP A 163 9.08 -7.53 5.75
N TYR A 164 7.88 -6.97 5.73
CA TYR A 164 7.15 -6.65 6.94
C TYR A 164 6.26 -7.80 7.44
N ILE A 165 6.31 -8.98 6.80
CA ILE A 165 5.71 -10.21 7.34
C ILE A 165 6.67 -10.86 8.32
N ALA A 166 7.96 -10.98 7.96
CA ALA A 166 8.98 -11.50 8.86
C ALA A 166 9.30 -10.50 9.98
N VAL A 167 9.34 -9.18 9.67
CA VAL A 167 9.65 -8.11 10.63
C VAL A 167 8.52 -7.08 10.60
N PRO A 168 7.42 -7.30 11.36
CA PRO A 168 6.30 -6.35 11.42
C PRO A 168 6.72 -4.97 11.90
N LYS A 169 6.04 -3.93 11.42
CA LYS A 169 6.26 -2.58 11.94
C LYS A 169 5.72 -2.45 13.38
N PRO A 170 6.20 -1.47 14.17
CA PRO A 170 5.75 -1.26 15.54
C PRO A 170 4.23 -1.10 15.70
N ASN A 171 3.53 -0.64 14.65
CA ASN A 171 2.08 -0.49 14.62
C ASN A 171 1.35 -1.76 14.12
N GLY A 172 2.01 -2.91 14.08
CA GLY A 172 1.42 -4.18 13.63
C GLY A 172 1.24 -4.33 12.12
N TYR A 173 1.67 -3.36 11.31
CA TYR A 173 1.57 -3.45 9.85
C TYR A 173 2.43 -4.58 9.30
N GLN A 174 1.83 -5.45 8.49
CA GLN A 174 2.48 -6.57 7.80
C GLN A 174 2.14 -6.56 6.31
N SER A 175 3.14 -6.72 5.47
CA SER A 175 3.01 -6.87 4.01
C SER A 175 4.39 -7.17 3.42
N LEU A 176 4.48 -7.84 2.28
CA LEU A 176 5.69 -7.83 1.45
C LEU A 176 5.60 -6.64 0.49
N HIS A 177 6.70 -5.92 0.33
CA HIS A 177 6.83 -4.87 -0.66
C HIS A 177 8.04 -5.18 -1.53
N THR A 178 7.86 -5.11 -2.82
CA THR A 178 8.96 -5.20 -3.79
C THR A 178 8.81 -4.15 -4.86
N THR A 179 9.92 -3.63 -5.37
CA THR A 179 9.92 -2.77 -6.55
C THR A 179 10.61 -3.51 -7.67
N VAL A 180 9.93 -3.63 -8.78
CA VAL A 180 10.39 -4.36 -9.98
C VAL A 180 10.47 -3.43 -11.18
N ILE A 181 11.28 -3.76 -12.17
CA ILE A 181 11.24 -3.13 -13.49
C ILE A 181 10.17 -3.83 -14.30
N ALA A 182 9.03 -3.17 -14.48
CA ALA A 182 7.87 -3.73 -15.13
C ALA A 182 7.73 -3.24 -16.59
N LEU A 183 6.50 -2.90 -16.99
CA LEU A 183 6.18 -2.45 -18.33
C LEU A 183 6.96 -1.21 -18.76
N GLU A 184 7.41 -1.19 -20.00
CA GLU A 184 8.17 -0.07 -20.60
C GLU A 184 9.44 0.31 -19.81
N GLY A 185 10.01 -0.64 -19.03
CA GLY A 185 11.18 -0.38 -18.21
C GLY A 185 10.92 0.49 -16.99
N LEU A 186 9.65 0.72 -16.63
CA LEU A 186 9.30 1.59 -15.50
C LEU A 186 9.22 0.82 -14.19
N PRO A 187 9.65 1.44 -13.08
CA PRO A 187 9.53 0.85 -11.76
C PRO A 187 8.07 0.72 -11.32
N LEU A 188 7.71 -0.46 -10.83
CA LEU A 188 6.41 -0.78 -10.25
C LEU A 188 6.59 -1.30 -8.83
N GLU A 189 5.95 -0.68 -7.84
CA GLU A 189 5.86 -1.23 -6.49
C GLU A 189 4.72 -2.25 -6.42
N ALA A 190 5.01 -3.48 -6.00
CA ALA A 190 4.01 -4.48 -5.67
C ALA A 190 3.93 -4.68 -4.16
N GLN A 191 2.72 -4.58 -3.60
CA GLN A 191 2.43 -4.85 -2.19
C GLN A 191 1.59 -6.12 -2.10
N ILE A 192 2.09 -7.12 -1.36
CA ILE A 192 1.49 -8.45 -1.26
C ILE A 192 1.13 -8.70 0.19
N ARG A 193 -0.12 -9.08 0.45
CA ARG A 193 -0.62 -9.41 1.78
C ARG A 193 -1.93 -10.18 1.71
N THR A 194 -2.29 -10.87 2.80
CA THR A 194 -3.61 -11.50 2.90
C THR A 194 -4.70 -10.48 3.18
N ARG A 195 -5.96 -10.85 2.99
CA ARG A 195 -7.12 -10.00 3.31
C ARG A 195 -7.15 -9.63 4.79
N GLU A 196 -6.75 -10.54 5.67
CA GLU A 196 -6.67 -10.26 7.10
C GLU A 196 -5.61 -9.19 7.39
N LEU A 197 -4.40 -9.32 6.84
CA LEU A 197 -3.35 -8.30 6.96
C LEU A 197 -3.77 -6.98 6.32
N HIS A 198 -4.62 -7.02 5.29
CA HIS A 198 -5.17 -5.82 4.66
C HIS A 198 -6.13 -5.08 5.59
N ARG A 199 -7.01 -5.79 6.30
CA ARG A 199 -7.93 -5.23 7.29
C ARG A 199 -7.17 -4.56 8.43
N VAL A 200 -6.19 -5.26 9.00
CA VAL A 200 -5.32 -4.70 10.07
C VAL A 200 -4.60 -3.44 9.60
N ALA A 201 -4.10 -3.42 8.36
CA ALA A 201 -3.40 -2.27 7.80
C ALA A 201 -4.29 -1.06 7.49
N GLY A 202 -5.59 -1.27 7.27
CA GLY A 202 -6.57 -0.21 6.96
C GLY A 202 -7.19 0.41 8.20
N TYR A 203 -7.65 -0.43 9.11
CA TYR A 203 -8.50 -0.03 10.24
C TYR A 203 -7.76 0.00 11.59
N GLY A 204 -6.53 -0.52 11.66
CA GLY A 204 -5.71 -0.55 12.86
C GLY A 204 -6.07 -1.68 13.84
N ILE A 205 -5.22 -1.82 14.85
CA ILE A 205 -5.34 -2.86 15.87
C ILE A 205 -6.61 -2.66 16.73
N ALA A 206 -7.04 -1.41 16.93
CA ALA A 206 -8.24 -1.11 17.71
C ALA A 206 -9.54 -1.64 17.07
N ALA A 207 -9.66 -1.59 15.74
CA ALA A 207 -10.81 -2.16 15.04
C ALA A 207 -10.84 -3.69 15.11
N PHE A 208 -9.66 -4.33 15.22
CA PHE A 208 -9.53 -5.77 15.37
C PHE A 208 -10.07 -6.25 16.74
N ALA A 209 -9.78 -5.52 17.80
CA ALA A 209 -10.27 -5.84 19.14
C ALA A 209 -11.80 -5.73 19.24
N VAL A 210 -12.39 -4.73 18.58
CA VAL A 210 -13.86 -4.54 18.57
C VAL A 210 -14.57 -5.65 17.77
N LEU A 211 -13.99 -6.14 16.69
CA LEU A 211 -14.58 -7.21 15.86
C LEU A 211 -14.47 -8.60 16.52
N GLN A 212 -13.42 -8.87 17.30
CA GLN A 212 -13.32 -10.13 18.06
C GLN A 212 -14.31 -10.21 19.23
N VAL A 213 -14.75 -9.07 19.76
CA VAL A 213 -15.77 -9.01 20.83
C VAL A 213 -17.21 -9.13 20.26
N ALA A 214 -17.38 -8.91 18.96
CA ALA A 214 -18.70 -8.93 18.30
C ALA A 214 -19.08 -10.29 17.68
N GLU A 215 -18.21 -11.30 17.71
CA GLU A 215 -18.61 -12.67 17.34
C GLU A 215 -19.22 -13.35 18.59
N PRO A 216 -20.54 -13.67 18.60
CA PRO A 216 -21.15 -14.43 19.69
C PRO A 216 -20.58 -15.87 19.67
N VAL A 217 -20.25 -16.35 20.86
CA VAL A 217 -19.85 -17.75 21.16
C VAL A 217 -20.97 -18.71 20.75
#